data_a49b34e3ccc4e2873a5ecf9a83664755
#
_entry.id   a49b34e3ccc4e2873a5ecf9a83664755
#
_cell.length_a   1.000
_cell.length_b   1.000
_cell.length_c   1.000
_cell.angle_alpha   90.00
_cell.angle_beta   90.00
_cell.angle_gamma   90.00
#
_symmetry.space_group_name_H-M   'P 1'
#
loop_
_entity.id
_entity.type
_entity.pdbx_description
1 polymer ?
#
loop_
_entity_poly.entity_id
_entity_poly.type
_entity_poly.pdbx_seq_one_letter_code
_entity_poly.pdbx_strand_id
1 'polypeptide(L)'
;MRLYRVGLFTDVYFPNPNGVTTSVYLLLRELRRMGHEAWVIAPAHPEAPENEEGVARVPSVAYPFYEGQQIALPSARHLPTEFELVHTHTPLTLGVWGLRIARNKNLPHVSTFHTHYEKYAHYVPGLAFLDKYTGIVPRLAKAFYNRVEVVIAPTEPVKRLAESYGIERPIRVIPTGIDNRLLEEAPLPSPSPWPEGKRRLITVGRLGKEKSFDVVLKAVAELAREEDVFLVHIGEGPELPHLKALAKELGVADRVLFLGPVPYRRIGGYYRLAELFLFASETETQGLVIWEAQAMGVPVVAVG
;
A
#
# COMPACT_ATOMS: atom_id res chain seq x y z
N MET A 1 -30.60 7.52 1.32
CA MET A 1 -29.47 7.06 0.47
C MET A 1 -29.70 5.60 0.12
N ARG A 2 -29.55 5.20 -1.14
CA ARG A 2 -29.67 3.78 -1.52
C ARG A 2 -28.48 3.00 -0.94
N LEU A 3 -28.75 1.86 -0.31
CA LEU A 3 -27.72 0.95 0.20
C LEU A 3 -27.35 -0.07 -0.89
N TYR A 4 -26.08 -0.45 -0.93
CA TYR A 4 -25.56 -1.37 -1.93
C TYR A 4 -24.79 -2.52 -1.27
N ARG A 5 -24.78 -3.66 -1.94
CA ARG A 5 -23.89 -4.79 -1.66
C ARG A 5 -22.64 -4.66 -2.55
N VAL A 6 -21.52 -4.33 -1.94
CA VAL A 6 -20.27 -3.98 -2.63
C VAL A 6 -19.20 -5.04 -2.43
N GLY A 7 -18.67 -5.59 -3.53
CA GLY A 7 -17.52 -6.49 -3.50
C GLY A 7 -16.21 -5.74 -3.83
N LEU A 8 -15.28 -5.69 -2.90
CA LEU A 8 -13.95 -5.11 -3.05
C LEU A 8 -12.96 -6.24 -3.36
N PHE A 9 -12.54 -6.38 -4.61
CA PHE A 9 -11.66 -7.47 -5.06
C PHE A 9 -10.21 -7.00 -5.09
N THR A 10 -9.34 -7.66 -4.34
CA THR A 10 -7.92 -7.31 -4.25
C THR A 10 -7.03 -8.53 -4.13
N ASP A 11 -5.92 -8.56 -4.87
CA ASP A 11 -4.92 -9.62 -4.76
C ASP A 11 -3.92 -9.37 -3.61
N VAL A 12 -4.03 -8.22 -2.94
CA VAL A 12 -3.16 -7.79 -1.84
C VAL A 12 -4.00 -7.32 -0.66
N TYR A 13 -3.86 -7.98 0.49
CA TYR A 13 -4.55 -7.59 1.72
C TYR A 13 -3.74 -7.99 2.95
N PHE A 14 -4.24 -7.65 4.16
CA PHE A 14 -3.58 -8.08 5.40
C PHE A 14 -3.40 -9.61 5.44
N PRO A 15 -2.32 -10.12 6.09
CA PRO A 15 -1.43 -9.41 7.02
C PRO A 15 -0.32 -8.55 6.37
N ASN A 16 -0.19 -8.52 5.05
CA ASN A 16 0.85 -7.75 4.36
C ASN A 16 0.48 -6.26 4.25
N PRO A 17 0.99 -5.37 5.14
CA PRO A 17 0.65 -3.96 5.10
C PRO A 17 1.34 -3.27 3.93
N ASN A 18 0.54 -2.55 3.13
CA ASN A 18 1.01 -1.65 2.08
C ASN A 18 -0.09 -0.62 1.75
N GLY A 19 0.21 0.36 0.89
CA GLY A 19 -0.76 1.41 0.55
C GLY A 19 -2.07 0.90 -0.05
N VAL A 20 -2.04 -0.19 -0.85
CA VAL A 20 -3.26 -0.80 -1.40
C VAL A 20 -4.09 -1.43 -0.30
N THR A 21 -3.46 -2.23 0.57
CA THR A 21 -4.11 -2.88 1.71
C THR A 21 -4.78 -1.85 2.62
N THR A 22 -4.07 -0.78 2.97
CA THR A 22 -4.60 0.32 3.80
C THR A 22 -5.79 0.99 3.11
N SER A 23 -5.69 1.29 1.81
CA SER A 23 -6.76 1.91 1.03
C SER A 23 -8.03 1.05 1.02
N VAL A 24 -7.89 -0.26 0.76
CA VAL A 24 -9.03 -1.20 0.74
C VAL A 24 -9.67 -1.34 2.11
N TYR A 25 -8.85 -1.42 3.16
CA TYR A 25 -9.31 -1.50 4.55
C TYR A 25 -10.12 -0.27 4.96
N LEU A 26 -9.60 0.93 4.67
CA LEU A 26 -10.31 2.18 4.99
C LEU A 26 -11.61 2.30 4.19
N LEU A 27 -11.60 1.93 2.92
CA LEU A 27 -12.80 1.92 2.07
C LEU A 27 -13.85 0.95 2.59
N LEU A 28 -13.48 -0.28 2.98
CA LEU A 28 -14.39 -1.25 3.61
C LEU A 28 -15.08 -0.65 4.84
N ARG A 29 -14.28 -0.08 5.75
CA ARG A 29 -14.80 0.52 6.99
C ARG A 29 -15.78 1.65 6.71
N GLU A 30 -15.41 2.57 5.82
CA GLU A 30 -16.27 3.73 5.51
C GLU A 30 -17.56 3.33 4.78
N LEU A 31 -17.52 2.40 3.84
CA LEU A 31 -18.72 1.87 3.20
C LEU A 31 -19.67 1.25 4.24
N ARG A 32 -19.14 0.45 5.17
CA ARG A 32 -19.95 -0.15 6.25
C ARG A 32 -20.48 0.88 7.24
N ARG A 33 -19.67 1.90 7.60
CA ARG A 33 -20.11 3.03 8.43
C ARG A 33 -21.26 3.82 7.78
N MET A 34 -21.27 3.90 6.45
CA MET A 34 -22.36 4.50 5.67
C MET A 34 -23.58 3.58 5.54
N GLY A 35 -23.55 2.37 6.08
CA GLY A 35 -24.62 1.40 6.06
C GLY A 35 -24.65 0.46 4.86
N HIS A 36 -23.65 0.51 3.96
CA HIS A 36 -23.53 -0.45 2.88
C HIS A 36 -23.11 -1.83 3.38
N GLU A 37 -23.58 -2.88 2.72
CA GLU A 37 -23.05 -4.23 2.90
C GLU A 37 -21.80 -4.37 2.02
N ALA A 38 -20.61 -4.21 2.60
CA ALA A 38 -19.34 -4.28 1.88
C ALA A 38 -18.49 -5.46 2.34
N TRP A 39 -17.84 -6.12 1.39
CA TRP A 39 -16.95 -7.25 1.60
C TRP A 39 -15.67 -7.11 0.79
N VAL A 40 -14.54 -7.38 1.45
CA VAL A 40 -13.25 -7.58 0.77
C VAL A 40 -13.14 -9.04 0.36
N ILE A 41 -12.80 -9.26 -0.90
CA ILE A 41 -12.48 -10.58 -1.45
C ILE A 41 -10.96 -10.60 -1.66
N ALA A 42 -10.27 -11.40 -0.85
CA ALA A 42 -8.80 -11.44 -0.81
C ALA A 42 -8.26 -12.88 -0.81
N PRO A 43 -6.99 -13.11 -1.17
CA PRO A 43 -6.37 -14.41 -1.04
C PRO A 43 -6.32 -14.89 0.41
N ALA A 44 -6.44 -16.18 0.64
CA ALA A 44 -6.09 -16.78 1.93
C ALA A 44 -4.59 -16.55 2.22
N HIS A 45 -4.25 -16.39 3.49
CA HIS A 45 -2.87 -16.25 3.93
C HIS A 45 -2.68 -17.01 5.24
N PRO A 46 -1.56 -17.74 5.44
CA PRO A 46 -1.35 -18.54 6.64
C PRO A 46 -1.41 -17.74 7.95
N GLU A 47 -1.01 -16.49 7.92
CA GLU A 47 -0.99 -15.58 9.09
C GLU A 47 -2.25 -14.72 9.21
N ALA A 48 -3.22 -14.87 8.28
CA ALA A 48 -4.47 -14.12 8.38
C ALA A 48 -5.36 -14.68 9.50
N PRO A 49 -6.14 -13.84 10.19
CA PRO A 49 -7.14 -14.32 11.14
C PRO A 49 -8.16 -15.26 10.48
N GLU A 50 -8.56 -16.32 11.17
CA GLU A 50 -9.57 -17.27 10.67
C GLU A 50 -10.94 -16.59 10.42
N ASN A 51 -11.32 -15.64 11.31
CA ASN A 51 -12.56 -14.87 11.23
C ASN A 51 -12.23 -13.39 11.17
N GLU A 52 -12.38 -12.79 10.01
CA GLU A 52 -12.15 -11.38 9.77
C GLU A 52 -13.44 -10.73 9.26
N GLU A 53 -14.00 -9.84 10.06
CA GLU A 53 -15.30 -9.23 9.74
C GLU A 53 -15.25 -8.45 8.41
N GLY A 54 -16.15 -8.81 7.49
CA GLY A 54 -16.24 -8.19 6.18
C GLY A 54 -15.15 -8.63 5.19
N VAL A 55 -14.42 -9.72 5.47
CA VAL A 55 -13.41 -10.27 4.56
C VAL A 55 -13.75 -11.72 4.22
N ALA A 56 -13.81 -12.01 2.94
CA ALA A 56 -13.95 -13.36 2.41
C ALA A 56 -12.63 -13.79 1.79
N ARG A 57 -12.00 -14.79 2.40
CA ARG A 57 -10.74 -15.35 1.92
C ARG A 57 -11.01 -16.44 0.89
N VAL A 58 -10.39 -16.32 -0.28
CA VAL A 58 -10.42 -17.37 -1.31
C VAL A 58 -9.14 -18.20 -1.26
N PRO A 59 -9.18 -19.49 -1.59
CA PRO A 59 -7.99 -20.34 -1.64
C PRO A 59 -6.87 -19.69 -2.44
N SER A 60 -5.63 -19.91 -2.03
CA SER A 60 -4.46 -19.35 -2.66
C SER A 60 -3.25 -20.25 -2.57
N VAL A 61 -2.23 -19.96 -3.35
CA VAL A 61 -0.91 -20.56 -3.27
C VAL A 61 0.14 -19.45 -3.15
N ALA A 62 1.22 -19.72 -2.42
CA ALA A 62 2.30 -18.76 -2.25
C ALA A 62 2.96 -18.43 -3.60
N TYR A 63 3.24 -17.15 -3.84
CA TYR A 63 4.02 -16.71 -5.00
C TYR A 63 5.51 -16.79 -4.68
N PRO A 64 6.30 -17.62 -5.38
CA PRO A 64 7.65 -17.94 -4.93
C PRO A 64 8.67 -16.81 -5.13
N PHE A 65 8.35 -15.81 -5.95
CA PHE A 65 9.27 -14.72 -6.30
C PHE A 65 9.02 -13.41 -5.54
N TYR A 66 8.04 -13.38 -4.66
CA TYR A 66 7.72 -12.21 -3.86
C TYR A 66 7.16 -12.67 -2.51
N GLU A 67 7.99 -12.56 -1.48
CA GLU A 67 7.68 -13.02 -0.13
C GLU A 67 6.37 -12.40 0.40
N GLY A 68 5.54 -13.22 1.01
CA GLY A 68 4.22 -12.83 1.53
C GLY A 68 3.13 -12.65 0.47
N GLN A 69 3.43 -12.68 -0.83
CA GLN A 69 2.42 -12.58 -1.88
C GLN A 69 1.74 -13.92 -2.13
N GLN A 70 0.41 -13.89 -2.31
CA GLN A 70 -0.41 -15.06 -2.62
C GLN A 70 -1.03 -14.92 -4.02
N ILE A 71 -1.12 -16.03 -4.73
CA ILE A 71 -1.90 -16.12 -5.97
C ILE A 71 -3.24 -16.75 -5.61
N ALA A 72 -4.30 -15.98 -5.79
CA ALA A 72 -5.66 -16.43 -5.51
C ALA A 72 -6.13 -17.49 -6.51
N LEU A 73 -6.86 -18.49 -6.02
CA LEU A 73 -7.55 -19.50 -6.79
C LEU A 73 -9.07 -19.27 -6.65
N PRO A 74 -9.65 -18.34 -7.43
CA PRO A 74 -11.00 -17.88 -7.20
C PRO A 74 -12.06 -18.94 -7.43
N SER A 75 -13.04 -19.01 -6.52
CA SER A 75 -14.20 -19.90 -6.63
C SER A 75 -15.45 -19.19 -6.10
N ALA A 76 -16.55 -19.29 -6.84
CA ALA A 76 -17.84 -18.69 -6.47
C ALA A 76 -18.39 -19.19 -5.13
N ARG A 77 -17.95 -20.36 -4.65
CA ARG A 77 -18.34 -20.91 -3.34
C ARG A 77 -17.89 -20.07 -2.15
N HIS A 78 -16.90 -19.21 -2.36
CA HIS A 78 -16.31 -18.36 -1.31
C HIS A 78 -16.85 -16.93 -1.32
N LEU A 79 -17.82 -16.63 -2.19
CA LEU A 79 -18.48 -15.33 -2.16
C LEU A 79 -19.51 -15.27 -1.02
N PRO A 80 -19.43 -14.28 -0.15
CA PRO A 80 -20.29 -14.19 1.04
C PRO A 80 -21.74 -13.80 0.71
N THR A 81 -21.93 -13.11 -0.42
CA THR A 81 -23.22 -12.58 -0.86
C THR A 81 -23.23 -12.35 -2.37
N GLU A 82 -24.40 -12.01 -2.93
CA GLU A 82 -24.51 -11.48 -4.27
C GLU A 82 -24.29 -9.96 -4.27
N PHE A 83 -23.31 -9.50 -5.05
CA PHE A 83 -22.98 -8.08 -5.15
C PHE A 83 -23.91 -7.35 -6.13
N GLU A 84 -24.07 -6.05 -5.90
CA GLU A 84 -24.71 -5.08 -6.81
C GLU A 84 -23.70 -4.13 -7.45
N LEU A 85 -22.46 -4.06 -6.89
CA LEU A 85 -21.35 -3.30 -7.43
C LEU A 85 -20.05 -4.07 -7.17
N VAL A 86 -19.20 -4.09 -8.17
CA VAL A 86 -17.84 -4.65 -8.07
C VAL A 86 -16.83 -3.51 -8.10
N HIS A 87 -15.90 -3.51 -7.15
CA HIS A 87 -14.78 -2.60 -7.13
C HIS A 87 -13.47 -3.41 -7.06
N THR A 88 -12.64 -3.30 -8.08
CA THR A 88 -11.35 -4.00 -8.13
C THR A 88 -10.19 -3.06 -7.82
N HIS A 89 -9.19 -3.57 -7.11
CA HIS A 89 -8.02 -2.80 -6.66
C HIS A 89 -6.71 -3.24 -7.28
N THR A 90 -6.71 -4.38 -7.98
CA THR A 90 -5.55 -4.91 -8.71
C THR A 90 -6.01 -5.54 -10.00
N PRO A 91 -5.28 -5.44 -11.13
CA PRO A 91 -5.64 -6.08 -12.39
C PRO A 91 -5.08 -7.52 -12.49
N LEU A 92 -4.93 -8.20 -11.35
CA LEU A 92 -4.39 -9.57 -11.28
C LEU A 92 -5.52 -10.60 -11.17
N THR A 93 -5.30 -11.72 -10.46
CA THR A 93 -6.23 -12.84 -10.45
C THR A 93 -7.62 -12.48 -9.93
N LEU A 94 -7.71 -11.81 -8.79
CA LEU A 94 -8.99 -11.38 -8.21
C LEU A 94 -9.61 -10.19 -8.96
N GLY A 95 -8.79 -9.27 -9.45
CA GLY A 95 -9.30 -8.20 -10.30
C GLY A 95 -9.92 -8.71 -11.58
N VAL A 96 -9.27 -9.63 -12.27
CA VAL A 96 -9.83 -10.29 -13.48
C VAL A 96 -11.08 -11.10 -13.15
N TRP A 97 -11.10 -11.76 -11.99
CA TRP A 97 -12.28 -12.50 -11.55
C TRP A 97 -13.46 -11.56 -11.23
N GLY A 98 -13.22 -10.45 -10.53
CA GLY A 98 -14.23 -9.42 -10.28
C GLY A 98 -14.79 -8.84 -11.58
N LEU A 99 -13.93 -8.55 -12.57
CA LEU A 99 -14.34 -8.13 -13.91
C LEU A 99 -15.26 -9.16 -14.60
N ARG A 100 -14.94 -10.46 -14.49
CA ARG A 100 -15.79 -11.52 -15.05
C ARG A 100 -17.15 -11.60 -14.36
N ILE A 101 -17.18 -11.48 -13.01
CA ILE A 101 -18.43 -11.46 -12.23
C ILE A 101 -19.28 -10.27 -12.66
N ALA A 102 -18.70 -9.07 -12.70
CA ALA A 102 -19.40 -7.86 -13.10
C ALA A 102 -20.04 -8.01 -14.48
N ARG A 103 -19.30 -8.50 -15.46
CA ARG A 103 -19.79 -8.71 -16.82
C ARG A 103 -20.88 -9.76 -16.90
N ASN A 104 -20.67 -10.93 -16.28
CA ASN A 104 -21.63 -12.03 -16.36
C ASN A 104 -22.96 -11.70 -15.67
N LYS A 105 -22.94 -10.86 -14.64
CA LYS A 105 -24.13 -10.42 -13.89
C LYS A 105 -24.60 -9.02 -14.27
N ASN A 106 -23.97 -8.38 -15.28
CA ASN A 106 -24.26 -7.01 -15.73
C ASN A 106 -24.27 -6.00 -14.57
N LEU A 107 -23.23 -6.06 -13.71
CA LEU A 107 -23.07 -5.17 -12.55
C LEU A 107 -22.16 -3.99 -12.87
N PRO A 108 -22.41 -2.81 -12.29
CA PRO A 108 -21.46 -1.71 -12.33
C PRO A 108 -20.08 -2.14 -11.81
N HIS A 109 -19.01 -1.77 -12.52
CA HIS A 109 -17.64 -2.13 -12.18
C HIS A 109 -16.74 -0.89 -12.12
N VAL A 110 -16.22 -0.63 -10.94
CA VAL A 110 -15.22 0.42 -10.69
C VAL A 110 -13.87 -0.23 -10.44
N SER A 111 -12.78 0.41 -10.87
CA SER A 111 -11.44 -0.08 -10.54
C SER A 111 -10.52 1.06 -10.10
N THR A 112 -9.75 0.85 -9.03
CA THR A 112 -8.75 1.83 -8.60
C THR A 112 -7.37 1.49 -9.16
N PHE A 113 -6.73 2.47 -9.75
CA PHE A 113 -5.37 2.37 -10.28
C PHE A 113 -4.38 2.74 -9.16
N HIS A 114 -3.85 1.73 -8.47
CA HIS A 114 -3.02 1.92 -7.27
C HIS A 114 -1.52 1.97 -7.53
N THR A 115 -1.03 1.49 -8.67
CA THR A 115 0.36 1.09 -8.79
C THR A 115 0.99 1.56 -10.11
N HIS A 116 2.22 2.04 -10.04
CA HIS A 116 3.11 2.19 -11.19
C HIS A 116 3.61 0.81 -11.65
N TYR A 117 2.80 0.07 -12.40
CA TYR A 117 3.03 -1.35 -12.73
C TYR A 117 4.41 -1.62 -13.33
N GLU A 118 4.93 -0.72 -14.17
CA GLU A 118 6.26 -0.84 -14.77
C GLU A 118 7.37 -0.86 -13.72
N LYS A 119 7.24 -0.07 -12.65
CA LYS A 119 8.20 -0.03 -11.54
C LYS A 119 8.24 -1.33 -10.73
N TYR A 120 7.19 -2.14 -10.80
CA TYR A 120 7.06 -3.42 -10.10
C TYR A 120 7.28 -4.64 -11.01
N ALA A 121 7.51 -4.43 -12.31
CA ALA A 121 7.75 -5.52 -13.26
C ALA A 121 8.98 -6.39 -12.91
N HIS A 122 9.95 -5.85 -12.17
CA HIS A 122 11.15 -6.58 -11.75
C HIS A 122 10.87 -7.71 -10.73
N TYR A 123 9.70 -7.70 -10.06
CA TYR A 123 9.29 -8.80 -9.17
C TYR A 123 8.78 -10.03 -9.94
N VAL A 124 8.57 -9.92 -11.24
CA VAL A 124 8.19 -11.06 -12.08
C VAL A 124 9.37 -11.42 -12.96
N PRO A 125 9.95 -12.64 -12.83
CA PRO A 125 11.11 -13.05 -13.60
C PRO A 125 10.94 -12.83 -15.10
N GLY A 126 11.89 -12.10 -15.70
CA GLY A 126 11.89 -11.80 -17.15
C GLY A 126 10.89 -10.73 -17.60
N LEU A 127 9.90 -10.33 -16.77
CA LEU A 127 8.88 -9.37 -17.20
C LEU A 127 9.47 -7.97 -17.41
N ALA A 128 10.34 -7.50 -16.53
CA ALA A 128 10.99 -6.19 -16.70
C ALA A 128 11.82 -6.10 -18.00
N PHE A 129 12.52 -7.19 -18.33
CA PHE A 129 13.25 -7.29 -19.60
C PHE A 129 12.29 -7.28 -20.80
N LEU A 130 11.24 -8.08 -20.76
CA LEU A 130 10.24 -8.13 -21.82
C LEU A 130 9.52 -6.79 -21.96
N ASP A 131 9.13 -6.17 -20.85
CA ASP A 131 8.41 -4.89 -20.85
C ASP A 131 9.21 -3.76 -21.49
N LYS A 132 10.53 -3.70 -21.20
CA LYS A 132 11.45 -2.71 -21.78
C LYS A 132 11.41 -2.70 -23.32
N TYR A 133 11.22 -3.86 -23.96
CA TYR A 133 11.19 -3.98 -25.41
C TYR A 133 9.78 -4.01 -26.01
N THR A 134 8.79 -4.39 -25.25
CA THR A 134 7.43 -4.62 -25.77
C THR A 134 6.37 -3.69 -25.21
N GLY A 135 6.60 -3.04 -24.06
CA GLY A 135 5.56 -2.30 -23.36
C GLY A 135 4.39 -3.19 -22.98
N ILE A 136 4.64 -4.43 -22.57
CA ILE A 136 3.59 -5.41 -22.29
C ILE A 136 2.77 -5.00 -21.06
N VAL A 137 3.41 -4.42 -20.04
CA VAL A 137 2.76 -4.03 -18.77
C VAL A 137 1.71 -2.94 -19.00
N PRO A 138 2.00 -1.80 -19.65
CA PRO A 138 0.97 -0.82 -20.02
C PRO A 138 -0.16 -1.41 -20.88
N ARG A 139 0.16 -2.31 -21.81
CA ARG A 139 -0.85 -2.95 -22.68
C ARG A 139 -1.80 -3.84 -21.89
N LEU A 140 -1.30 -4.61 -20.92
CA LEU A 140 -2.14 -5.44 -20.06
C LEU A 140 -3.01 -4.56 -19.14
N ALA A 141 -2.44 -3.50 -18.58
CA ALA A 141 -3.19 -2.52 -17.80
C ALA A 141 -4.29 -1.87 -18.66
N LYS A 142 -3.97 -1.35 -19.86
CA LYS A 142 -4.94 -0.84 -20.83
C LYS A 142 -6.06 -1.84 -21.08
N ALA A 143 -5.70 -3.09 -21.37
CA ALA A 143 -6.68 -4.13 -21.70
C ALA A 143 -7.63 -4.44 -20.54
N PHE A 144 -7.19 -4.32 -19.30
CA PHE A 144 -8.02 -4.49 -18.11
C PHE A 144 -8.90 -3.26 -17.85
N TYR A 145 -8.28 -2.08 -17.69
CA TYR A 145 -8.97 -0.86 -17.28
C TYR A 145 -9.95 -0.33 -18.32
N ASN A 146 -9.74 -0.60 -19.62
CA ASN A 146 -10.73 -0.26 -20.66
C ASN A 146 -11.97 -1.16 -20.66
N ARG A 147 -12.05 -2.11 -19.74
CA ARG A 147 -13.20 -3.00 -19.57
C ARG A 147 -14.07 -2.69 -18.35
N VAL A 148 -13.70 -1.69 -17.55
CA VAL A 148 -14.50 -1.20 -16.40
C VAL A 148 -15.32 0.02 -16.80
N GLU A 149 -16.31 0.43 -16.01
CA GLU A 149 -17.10 1.63 -16.27
C GLU A 149 -16.37 2.90 -15.86
N VAL A 150 -15.69 2.88 -14.69
CA VAL A 150 -14.96 4.03 -14.16
C VAL A 150 -13.66 3.56 -13.54
N VAL A 151 -12.59 4.32 -13.80
CA VAL A 151 -11.30 4.17 -13.13
C VAL A 151 -11.14 5.26 -12.06
N ILE A 152 -10.69 4.89 -10.88
CA ILE A 152 -10.30 5.83 -9.83
C ILE A 152 -8.77 5.94 -9.84
N ALA A 153 -8.26 7.15 -9.83
CA ALA A 153 -6.84 7.46 -9.59
C ALA A 153 -6.70 8.23 -8.28
N PRO A 154 -5.74 7.91 -7.42
CA PRO A 154 -5.60 8.61 -6.12
C PRO A 154 -5.10 10.05 -6.26
N THR A 155 -4.40 10.38 -7.34
CA THR A 155 -3.83 11.72 -7.59
C THR A 155 -3.87 12.07 -9.07
N GLU A 156 -3.75 13.37 -9.40
CA GLU A 156 -3.63 13.85 -10.78
C GLU A 156 -2.42 13.29 -11.55
N PRO A 157 -1.21 13.16 -10.95
CA PRO A 157 -0.11 12.47 -11.61
C PRO A 157 -0.43 11.03 -11.98
N VAL A 158 -1.13 10.29 -11.11
CA VAL A 158 -1.53 8.89 -11.38
C VAL A 158 -2.61 8.83 -12.47
N LYS A 159 -3.52 9.80 -12.51
CA LYS A 159 -4.47 9.91 -13.63
C LYS A 159 -3.74 10.10 -14.95
N ARG A 160 -2.79 11.05 -15.02
CA ARG A 160 -1.97 11.25 -16.24
C ARG A 160 -1.19 10.00 -16.64
N LEU A 161 -0.67 9.25 -15.66
CA LEU A 161 -0.01 7.96 -15.93
C LEU A 161 -1.01 6.95 -16.52
N ALA A 162 -2.20 6.82 -15.95
CA ALA A 162 -3.23 5.93 -16.48
C ALA A 162 -3.64 6.31 -17.91
N GLU A 163 -3.78 7.60 -18.19
CA GLU A 163 -4.03 8.13 -19.54
C GLU A 163 -2.89 7.81 -20.50
N SER A 164 -1.63 7.90 -20.06
CA SER A 164 -0.45 7.56 -20.89
C SER A 164 -0.40 6.06 -21.26
N TYR A 165 -1.02 5.19 -20.45
CA TYR A 165 -1.18 3.77 -20.80
C TYR A 165 -2.29 3.55 -21.85
N GLY A 166 -3.00 4.59 -22.24
CA GLY A 166 -4.10 4.54 -23.22
C GLY A 166 -5.40 4.05 -22.60
N ILE A 167 -5.63 4.32 -21.32
CA ILE A 167 -6.92 4.10 -20.67
C ILE A 167 -7.88 5.20 -21.12
N GLU A 168 -8.96 4.80 -21.79
CA GLU A 168 -9.95 5.70 -22.43
C GLU A 168 -11.24 5.82 -21.60
N ARG A 169 -11.35 5.04 -20.53
CA ARG A 169 -12.52 5.09 -19.63
C ARG A 169 -12.48 6.36 -18.77
N PRO A 170 -13.64 6.84 -18.29
CA PRO A 170 -13.67 7.96 -17.36
C PRO A 170 -12.74 7.71 -16.16
N ILE A 171 -11.76 8.59 -15.95
CA ILE A 171 -10.86 8.51 -14.78
C ILE A 171 -11.26 9.62 -13.81
N ARG A 172 -11.59 9.23 -12.57
CA ARG A 172 -11.93 10.14 -11.49
C ARG A 172 -10.79 10.20 -10.49
N VAL A 173 -10.36 11.39 -10.12
CA VAL A 173 -9.36 11.57 -9.06
C VAL A 173 -10.08 11.58 -7.73
N ILE A 174 -9.86 10.51 -6.95
CA ILE A 174 -10.42 10.34 -5.61
C ILE A 174 -9.30 9.84 -4.72
N PRO A 175 -8.72 10.71 -3.87
CA PRO A 175 -7.67 10.31 -2.93
C PRO A 175 -8.17 9.28 -1.93
N THR A 176 -7.30 8.36 -1.54
CA THR A 176 -7.52 7.54 -0.34
C THR A 176 -7.49 8.45 0.88
N GLY A 177 -8.53 8.40 1.69
CA GLY A 177 -8.54 9.07 2.99
C GLY A 177 -7.59 8.43 3.99
N ILE A 178 -7.35 9.11 5.11
CA ILE A 178 -6.68 8.57 6.28
C ILE A 178 -7.66 8.58 7.47
N ASP A 179 -7.49 7.63 8.38
CA ASP A 179 -8.31 7.58 9.59
C ASP A 179 -7.64 8.36 10.73
N ASN A 180 -7.84 9.68 10.74
CA ASN A 180 -7.27 10.58 11.76
C ASN A 180 -7.58 10.10 13.17
N ARG A 181 -8.82 9.68 13.43
CA ARG A 181 -9.23 9.23 14.75
C ARG A 181 -8.45 8.00 15.19
N LEU A 182 -8.28 7.03 14.31
CA LEU A 182 -7.51 5.82 14.60
C LEU A 182 -6.03 6.15 14.88
N LEU A 183 -5.47 7.12 14.18
CA LEU A 183 -4.09 7.58 14.39
C LEU A 183 -3.95 8.36 15.71
N GLU A 184 -4.90 9.24 16.02
CA GLU A 184 -4.93 10.04 17.25
C GLU A 184 -5.12 9.19 18.50
N GLU A 185 -6.00 8.18 18.45
CA GLU A 185 -6.29 7.26 19.55
C GLU A 185 -5.21 6.18 19.75
N ALA A 186 -4.26 6.04 18.80
CA ALA A 186 -3.19 5.04 18.88
C ALA A 186 -2.36 5.23 20.18
N PRO A 187 -2.07 4.16 20.94
CA PRO A 187 -1.26 4.29 22.15
C PRO A 187 0.18 4.70 21.80
N LEU A 188 0.77 5.52 22.67
CA LEU A 188 2.19 5.83 22.56
C LEU A 188 3.01 4.55 22.78
N PRO A 189 4.11 4.35 22.05
CA PRO A 189 5.01 3.23 22.29
C PRO A 189 5.65 3.34 23.68
N SER A 190 5.63 2.26 24.43
CA SER A 190 6.25 2.17 25.74
C SER A 190 7.04 0.85 25.84
N PRO A 191 8.38 0.90 26.04
CA PRO A 191 9.20 2.11 26.11
C PRO A 191 9.28 2.86 24.76
N SER A 192 9.70 4.12 24.80
CA SER A 192 9.98 4.90 23.59
C SER A 192 11.12 4.24 22.79
N PRO A 193 11.01 4.10 21.46
CA PRO A 193 12.10 3.55 20.66
C PRO A 193 13.25 4.56 20.43
N TRP A 194 13.04 5.85 20.75
CA TRP A 194 14.08 6.86 20.68
C TRP A 194 14.78 7.00 22.02
N PRO A 195 16.12 7.02 22.04
CA PRO A 195 16.88 7.34 23.23
C PRO A 195 16.56 8.75 23.74
N GLU A 196 16.69 8.95 25.04
CA GLU A 196 16.48 10.27 25.66
C GLU A 196 17.51 11.29 25.15
N GLY A 197 17.07 12.54 24.96
CA GLY A 197 17.91 13.64 24.49
C GLY A 197 18.21 13.66 22.99
N LYS A 198 17.81 12.64 22.22
CA LYS A 198 18.02 12.62 20.77
C LYS A 198 16.87 13.31 20.02
N ARG A 199 17.18 13.96 18.89
CA ARG A 199 16.19 14.42 17.94
C ARG A 199 15.53 13.22 17.26
N ARG A 200 14.22 13.12 17.28
CA ARG A 200 13.44 11.93 16.92
C ARG A 200 13.01 11.97 15.47
N LEU A 201 13.79 11.30 14.64
CA LEU A 201 13.45 11.12 13.22
C LEU A 201 12.65 9.84 13.02
N ILE A 202 11.71 9.85 12.09
CA ILE A 202 10.94 8.67 11.71
C ILE A 202 10.87 8.52 10.19
N THR A 203 10.84 7.29 9.73
CA THR A 203 10.44 6.93 8.36
C THR A 203 9.63 5.64 8.39
N VAL A 204 8.64 5.53 7.53
CA VAL A 204 7.69 4.41 7.51
C VAL A 204 7.53 3.90 6.10
N GLY A 205 7.62 2.59 5.93
CA GLY A 205 7.36 1.95 4.65
C GLY A 205 8.08 0.61 4.50
N ARG A 206 7.70 -0.13 3.45
CA ARG A 206 8.37 -1.38 3.08
C ARG A 206 9.80 -1.09 2.62
N LEU A 207 10.77 -1.85 3.11
CA LEU A 207 12.17 -1.76 2.69
C LEU A 207 12.37 -2.41 1.32
N GLY A 208 11.83 -1.79 0.29
CA GLY A 208 12.03 -2.13 -1.11
C GLY A 208 13.01 -1.15 -1.77
N LYS A 209 13.66 -1.60 -2.83
CA LYS A 209 14.62 -0.78 -3.59
C LYS A 209 13.98 0.50 -4.14
N GLU A 210 12.71 0.41 -4.52
CA GLU A 210 11.89 1.52 -5.04
C GLU A 210 11.58 2.62 -4.01
N LYS A 211 11.87 2.38 -2.73
CA LYS A 211 11.63 3.33 -1.64
C LYS A 211 12.84 4.20 -1.29
N SER A 212 13.98 3.95 -1.89
CA SER A 212 15.20 4.77 -1.80
C SER A 212 15.64 5.10 -0.35
N PHE A 213 15.52 4.14 0.58
CA PHE A 213 15.92 4.34 1.98
C PHE A 213 17.43 4.57 2.15
N ASP A 214 18.25 4.23 1.18
CA ASP A 214 19.66 4.59 1.13
C ASP A 214 19.84 6.13 1.12
N VAL A 215 18.96 6.87 0.46
CA VAL A 215 18.95 8.35 0.48
C VAL A 215 18.61 8.86 1.86
N VAL A 216 17.64 8.25 2.56
CA VAL A 216 17.30 8.61 3.95
C VAL A 216 18.50 8.38 4.88
N LEU A 217 19.20 7.24 4.75
CA LEU A 217 20.38 6.96 5.58
C LEU A 217 21.54 7.95 5.33
N LYS A 218 21.77 8.33 4.07
CA LYS A 218 22.74 9.37 3.71
C LYS A 218 22.38 10.73 4.34
N ALA A 219 21.10 11.11 4.27
CA ALA A 219 20.62 12.33 4.93
C ALA A 219 20.80 12.30 6.45
N VAL A 220 20.53 11.16 7.09
CA VAL A 220 20.79 10.98 8.53
C VAL A 220 22.28 11.10 8.86
N ALA A 221 23.16 10.56 8.00
CA ALA A 221 24.60 10.67 8.19
C ALA A 221 25.11 12.11 8.12
N GLU A 222 24.54 12.92 7.22
CA GLU A 222 24.86 14.36 7.16
C GLU A 222 24.32 15.11 8.40
N LEU A 223 23.06 14.89 8.76
CA LEU A 223 22.46 15.51 9.95
C LEU A 223 23.21 15.15 11.24
N ALA A 224 23.70 13.90 11.35
CA ALA A 224 24.42 13.43 12.53
C ALA A 224 25.78 14.11 12.78
N ARG A 225 26.28 14.93 11.84
CA ARG A 225 27.48 15.75 11.99
C ARG A 225 27.23 17.00 12.82
N GLU A 226 26.00 17.50 12.82
CA GLU A 226 25.63 18.77 13.45
C GLU A 226 24.63 18.60 14.59
N GLU A 227 23.81 17.54 14.53
CA GLU A 227 22.70 17.31 15.44
C GLU A 227 22.75 15.91 16.04
N ASP A 228 22.31 15.76 17.28
CA ASP A 228 22.21 14.45 17.92
C ASP A 228 20.90 13.74 17.54
N VAL A 229 20.83 13.26 16.31
CA VAL A 229 19.65 12.62 15.72
C VAL A 229 19.60 11.11 15.97
N PHE A 230 18.38 10.57 15.99
CA PHE A 230 18.12 9.14 15.99
C PHE A 230 16.92 8.80 15.09
N LEU A 231 17.15 7.96 14.09
CA LEU A 231 16.13 7.51 13.16
C LEU A 231 15.48 6.20 13.62
N VAL A 232 14.17 6.17 13.67
CA VAL A 232 13.38 4.94 13.76
C VAL A 232 12.73 4.67 12.41
N HIS A 233 13.05 3.52 11.82
CA HIS A 233 12.39 3.01 10.65
C HIS A 233 11.33 1.97 11.05
N ILE A 234 10.10 2.15 10.56
CA ILE A 234 8.96 1.22 10.75
C ILE A 234 8.65 0.54 9.43
N GLY A 235 8.76 -0.78 9.42
CA GLY A 235 8.51 -1.63 8.27
C GLY A 235 9.60 -2.67 8.09
N GLU A 236 9.41 -3.53 7.12
CA GLU A 236 10.35 -4.59 6.75
C GLU A 236 10.45 -4.72 5.23
N GLY A 237 11.38 -5.52 4.75
CA GLY A 237 11.54 -5.81 3.34
C GLY A 237 12.92 -6.30 2.95
N PRO A 238 13.09 -6.71 1.68
CA PRO A 238 14.29 -7.39 1.20
C PRO A 238 15.57 -6.55 1.28
N GLU A 239 15.48 -5.22 1.29
CA GLU A 239 16.65 -4.34 1.37
C GLU A 239 17.21 -4.19 2.80
N LEU A 240 16.56 -4.75 3.84
CA LEU A 240 17.02 -4.61 5.23
C LEU A 240 18.50 -4.99 5.46
N PRO A 241 19.01 -6.13 4.94
CA PRO A 241 20.42 -6.48 5.12
C PRO A 241 21.37 -5.46 4.47
N HIS A 242 21.05 -4.99 3.28
CA HIS A 242 21.82 -3.98 2.55
C HIS A 242 21.82 -2.64 3.31
N LEU A 243 20.67 -2.18 3.79
CA LEU A 243 20.54 -0.92 4.51
C LEU A 243 21.26 -0.94 5.88
N LYS A 244 21.25 -2.08 6.57
CA LYS A 244 22.06 -2.26 7.78
C LYS A 244 23.57 -2.18 7.50
N ALA A 245 24.03 -2.74 6.38
CA ALA A 245 25.42 -2.64 5.94
C ALA A 245 25.79 -1.19 5.60
N LEU A 246 24.94 -0.49 4.86
CA LEU A 246 25.10 0.91 4.49
C LEU A 246 25.13 1.83 5.73
N ALA A 247 24.27 1.60 6.72
CA ALA A 247 24.30 2.37 7.98
C ALA A 247 25.62 2.23 8.72
N LYS A 248 26.25 1.03 8.68
CA LYS A 248 27.61 0.81 9.24
C LYS A 248 28.67 1.54 8.43
N GLU A 249 28.61 1.46 7.10
CA GLU A 249 29.54 2.17 6.21
C GLU A 249 29.48 3.68 6.40
N LEU A 250 28.29 4.23 6.57
CA LEU A 250 28.06 5.66 6.84
C LEU A 250 28.38 6.08 8.29
N GLY A 251 28.71 5.14 9.18
CA GLY A 251 29.02 5.42 10.59
C GLY A 251 27.81 5.84 11.44
N VAL A 252 26.60 5.45 11.06
CA VAL A 252 25.34 5.81 11.75
C VAL A 252 24.55 4.60 12.24
N ALA A 253 25.15 3.43 12.29
CA ALA A 253 24.46 2.21 12.71
C ALA A 253 23.91 2.27 14.14
N ASP A 254 24.55 3.03 15.04
CA ASP A 254 24.13 3.29 16.42
C ASP A 254 23.06 4.39 16.54
N ARG A 255 22.72 5.05 15.43
CA ARG A 255 21.72 6.13 15.32
C ARG A 255 20.49 5.74 14.50
N VAL A 256 20.38 4.46 14.11
CA VAL A 256 19.27 3.96 13.31
C VAL A 256 18.72 2.69 13.90
N LEU A 257 17.43 2.70 14.22
CA LEU A 257 16.68 1.51 14.65
C LEU A 257 15.76 1.06 13.52
N PHE A 258 15.99 -0.13 12.99
CA PHE A 258 15.01 -0.83 12.14
C PHE A 258 14.06 -1.62 13.06
N LEU A 259 12.90 -1.02 13.37
CA LEU A 259 11.96 -1.54 14.36
C LEU A 259 11.18 -2.77 13.88
N GLY A 260 11.08 -2.93 12.55
CA GLY A 260 10.18 -3.92 11.96
C GLY A 260 8.75 -3.42 11.78
N PRO A 261 7.80 -4.31 11.42
CA PRO A 261 6.42 -3.94 11.18
C PRO A 261 5.68 -3.56 12.47
N VAL A 262 4.87 -2.53 12.37
CA VAL A 262 3.98 -2.07 13.45
C VAL A 262 2.53 -2.14 12.95
N PRO A 263 1.59 -2.71 13.70
CA PRO A 263 0.18 -2.71 13.34
C PRO A 263 -0.35 -1.30 13.09
N TYR A 264 -1.16 -1.12 12.02
CA TYR A 264 -1.68 0.19 11.61
C TYR A 264 -2.36 0.95 12.76
N ARG A 265 -3.09 0.24 13.63
CA ARG A 265 -3.76 0.82 14.82
C ARG A 265 -2.81 1.40 15.87
N ARG A 266 -1.50 1.14 15.76
CA ARG A 266 -0.49 1.63 16.72
C ARG A 266 0.45 2.66 16.13
N ILE A 267 0.46 2.84 14.80
CA ILE A 267 1.45 3.66 14.11
C ILE A 267 1.34 5.15 14.47
N GLY A 268 0.12 5.63 14.73
CA GLY A 268 -0.14 7.02 15.12
C GLY A 268 0.61 7.44 16.39
N GLY A 269 0.81 6.53 17.34
CA GLY A 269 1.60 6.78 18.55
C GLY A 269 3.07 7.05 18.25
N TYR A 270 3.65 6.41 17.24
CA TYR A 270 5.02 6.66 16.80
C TYR A 270 5.14 8.00 16.08
N TYR A 271 4.20 8.32 15.17
CA TYR A 271 4.18 9.63 14.53
C TYR A 271 4.13 10.75 15.58
N ARG A 272 3.23 10.71 16.55
CA ARG A 272 3.09 11.75 17.60
C ARG A 272 4.33 11.96 18.47
N LEU A 273 5.23 10.98 18.56
CA LEU A 273 6.50 11.11 19.28
C LEU A 273 7.63 11.66 18.39
N ALA A 274 7.51 11.53 17.08
CA ALA A 274 8.53 11.97 16.15
C ALA A 274 8.53 13.49 15.96
N GLU A 275 9.69 14.05 15.65
CA GLU A 275 9.89 15.50 15.38
C GLU A 275 10.01 15.78 13.88
N LEU A 276 10.42 14.79 13.08
CA LEU A 276 10.57 14.93 11.64
C LEU A 276 10.36 13.57 10.95
N PHE A 277 9.58 13.58 9.87
CA PHE A 277 9.39 12.45 9.00
C PHE A 277 10.26 12.60 7.74
N LEU A 278 11.07 11.60 7.46
CA LEU A 278 11.94 11.56 6.28
C LEU A 278 11.39 10.57 5.24
N PHE A 279 11.36 10.99 3.97
CA PHE A 279 10.80 10.18 2.91
C PHE A 279 11.53 10.40 1.58
N ALA A 280 11.96 9.32 0.92
CA ALA A 280 12.74 9.41 -0.32
C ALA A 280 12.16 8.59 -1.49
N SER A 281 10.95 8.04 -1.35
CA SER A 281 10.33 7.24 -2.41
C SER A 281 9.89 8.11 -3.58
N GLU A 282 10.32 7.75 -4.79
CA GLU A 282 9.92 8.39 -6.05
C GLU A 282 8.79 7.63 -6.77
N THR A 283 8.27 6.56 -6.18
CA THR A 283 7.30 5.65 -6.83
C THR A 283 5.92 5.67 -6.22
N GLU A 284 5.64 6.65 -5.37
CA GLU A 284 4.34 6.74 -4.71
C GLU A 284 3.21 7.13 -5.67
N THR A 285 2.10 6.49 -5.49
CA THR A 285 0.84 6.91 -6.14
C THR A 285 0.12 7.99 -5.34
N GLN A 286 0.25 7.95 -4.01
CA GLN A 286 -0.29 8.96 -3.09
C GLN A 286 0.62 9.22 -1.88
N GLY A 287 1.39 8.22 -1.42
CA GLY A 287 2.25 8.36 -0.25
C GLY A 287 1.47 8.54 1.05
N LEU A 288 0.57 7.60 1.37
CA LEU A 288 -0.32 7.69 2.56
C LEU A 288 0.42 8.02 3.85
N VAL A 289 1.61 7.46 4.04
CA VAL A 289 2.45 7.68 5.22
C VAL A 289 2.86 9.16 5.42
N ILE A 290 2.95 9.93 4.32
CA ILE A 290 3.19 11.39 4.37
C ILE A 290 1.97 12.07 4.98
N TRP A 291 0.77 11.74 4.49
CA TRP A 291 -0.47 12.31 4.99
C TRP A 291 -0.74 11.91 6.44
N GLU A 292 -0.41 10.66 6.82
CA GLU A 292 -0.50 10.18 8.20
C GLU A 292 0.41 10.98 9.13
N ALA A 293 1.69 11.18 8.75
CA ALA A 293 2.64 11.97 9.52
C ALA A 293 2.16 13.42 9.69
N GLN A 294 1.73 14.06 8.60
CA GLN A 294 1.21 15.45 8.62
C GLN A 294 -0.06 15.57 9.49
N ALA A 295 -0.97 14.60 9.41
CA ALA A 295 -2.17 14.58 10.25
C ALA A 295 -1.84 14.49 11.74
N MET A 296 -0.74 13.84 12.10
CA MET A 296 -0.23 13.77 13.48
C MET A 296 0.65 14.96 13.87
N GLY A 297 0.72 15.99 13.02
CA GLY A 297 1.46 17.21 13.28
C GLY A 297 2.98 17.12 13.06
N VAL A 298 3.45 16.04 12.40
CA VAL A 298 4.88 15.82 12.15
C VAL A 298 5.29 16.52 10.85
N PRO A 299 6.27 17.43 10.88
CA PRO A 299 6.86 17.98 9.66
C PRO A 299 7.45 16.89 8.77
N VAL A 300 7.33 17.05 7.45
CA VAL A 300 7.79 16.07 6.46
C VAL A 300 8.85 16.69 5.56
N VAL A 301 9.96 16.00 5.38
CA VAL A 301 10.92 16.24 4.31
C VAL A 301 10.86 15.06 3.35
N ALA A 302 10.48 15.34 2.12
CA ALA A 302 10.34 14.35 1.07
C ALA A 302 11.13 14.75 -0.18
N VAL A 303 11.64 13.76 -0.91
CA VAL A 303 12.14 13.96 -2.28
C VAL A 303 10.93 14.13 -3.20
N GLY A 304 10.95 15.17 -4.05
CA GLY A 304 9.85 15.53 -4.96
C GLY A 304 10.23 15.33 -6.43
#